data_fd56211e4a68cecf84f97fd66f766018
#
_entry.id   fd56211e4a68cecf84f97fd66f766018
#
_cell.length_a   1.000
_cell.length_b   1.000
_cell.length_c   1.000
_cell.angle_alpha   90.00
_cell.angle_beta   90.00
_cell.angle_gamma   90.00
#
_symmetry.space_group_name_H-M   'P 1'
#
loop_
_entity.id
_entity.type
_entity.pdbx_description
1 polymer ?
#
loop_
_entity_poly.entity_id
_entity_poly.type
_entity_poly.pdbx_seq_one_letter_code
_entity_poly.pdbx_strand_id
1 'polypeptide(L)'
;MTNLSEMTLNNSHGSHDTPLPDVVQIARDLIRIDTTNWGAGKAKPEAPAADYVQALLEEVGLDCQRFEAEPGRTNLVARWMGANPALPALLLHGHLDVVPADAADWSVDPFGGEIRDGMLWGRGAVDMKDMDAMIIASVREMIRNGERPERDIVLAFFADEEAGCTLGSQWMVDAHPEVFAGVSHAITEGGGYTIDINGKRAYMLSAGEKGVLWIRMRSKGRAGHASMLNDDNAITTLAAAVVRVGAAEWPLKMTATTVVLRERLLALSGAEDTIGMEALVESTGMSSASITATLRNVGNVTMLSAGYKENVIPERASAMIDVRFLPGERDAVLAHLHELAGPDIEFEIEMDLIAMESPVDGPIVDALNASIGRLDPGAEVVPHLVPGGTDNKGLSRIGIVGYGFVPLRLPIDLEYPALFHGVDERIPLDALTHGQAVLTDLIRTY
;
A
#
# COMPACT_ATOMS: atom_id res chain seq x y z
N MET A 1 35.83 -65.05 2.19
CA MET A 1 35.16 -65.02 3.49
C MET A 1 35.50 -63.69 4.15
N THR A 2 34.68 -62.70 4.02
CA THR A 2 34.64 -61.54 4.92
C THR A 2 33.32 -60.84 4.72
N ASN A 3 32.50 -60.85 5.75
CA ASN A 3 31.20 -60.25 5.80
C ASN A 3 31.26 -58.72 5.71
N LEU A 4 30.45 -58.13 4.83
CA LEU A 4 30.07 -56.73 4.86
C LEU A 4 28.71 -56.62 5.58
N SER A 5 28.77 -56.15 6.83
CA SER A 5 27.60 -55.76 7.61
C SER A 5 27.00 -54.47 7.07
N GLU A 6 25.73 -54.56 6.77
CA GLU A 6 24.85 -53.44 6.43
C GLU A 6 24.78 -52.39 7.57
N MET A 7 25.20 -51.15 7.23
CA MET A 7 24.87 -49.96 8.02
C MET A 7 23.57 -49.40 7.53
N THR A 8 22.47 -49.73 8.17
CA THR A 8 21.18 -49.03 8.02
C THR A 8 21.31 -47.65 8.64
N LEU A 9 21.34 -46.63 7.81
CA LEU A 9 21.15 -45.24 8.21
C LEU A 9 19.67 -45.03 8.57
N ASN A 10 19.38 -44.97 9.86
CA ASN A 10 18.10 -44.53 10.41
C ASN A 10 17.96 -43.02 10.17
N ASN A 11 17.31 -42.61 9.09
CA ASN A 11 16.82 -41.25 8.91
C ASN A 11 15.55 -41.06 9.78
N SER A 12 15.73 -40.80 11.06
CA SER A 12 14.66 -40.24 11.89
C SER A 12 14.55 -38.74 11.61
N HIS A 13 13.75 -38.37 10.62
CA HIS A 13 13.21 -37.02 10.52
C HIS A 13 12.17 -36.87 11.65
N GLY A 14 12.65 -36.51 12.82
CA GLY A 14 11.80 -35.95 13.86
C GLY A 14 11.39 -34.55 13.44
N SER A 15 10.22 -34.39 12.84
CA SER A 15 9.53 -33.12 12.77
C SER A 15 9.12 -32.77 14.21
N HIS A 16 9.95 -32.03 14.92
CA HIS A 16 9.48 -31.26 16.05
C HIS A 16 8.62 -30.13 15.45
N ASP A 17 7.30 -30.37 15.35
CA ASP A 17 6.30 -29.33 15.06
C ASP A 17 6.30 -28.33 16.23
N THR A 18 7.27 -27.41 16.23
CA THR A 18 7.16 -26.23 17.07
C THR A 18 5.98 -25.42 16.53
N PRO A 19 4.98 -25.07 17.33
CA PRO A 19 3.88 -24.24 16.88
C PRO A 19 4.41 -22.95 16.23
N LEU A 20 3.81 -22.55 15.13
CA LEU A 20 4.15 -21.28 14.48
C LEU A 20 3.87 -20.11 15.45
N PRO A 21 4.64 -19.03 15.41
CA PRO A 21 4.28 -17.79 16.07
C PRO A 21 2.86 -17.34 15.67
N ASP A 22 2.10 -16.75 16.59
CA ASP A 22 0.69 -16.34 16.36
C ASP A 22 0.58 -15.46 15.10
N VAL A 23 1.47 -14.48 14.93
CA VAL A 23 1.51 -13.60 13.75
C VAL A 23 1.68 -14.37 12.45
N VAL A 24 2.55 -15.36 12.40
CA VAL A 24 2.78 -16.18 11.19
C VAL A 24 1.56 -17.04 10.87
N GLN A 25 0.94 -17.62 11.92
CA GLN A 25 -0.27 -18.42 11.72
C GLN A 25 -1.43 -17.57 11.23
N ILE A 26 -1.63 -16.37 11.79
CA ILE A 26 -2.68 -15.43 11.38
C ILE A 26 -2.47 -14.99 9.93
N ALA A 27 -1.26 -14.55 9.57
CA ALA A 27 -0.93 -14.16 8.19
C ALA A 27 -1.20 -15.31 7.20
N ARG A 28 -0.77 -16.53 7.55
CA ARG A 28 -0.98 -17.72 6.74
C ARG A 28 -2.46 -18.03 6.53
N ASP A 29 -3.26 -17.93 7.57
CA ASP A 29 -4.69 -18.23 7.50
C ASP A 29 -5.44 -17.15 6.73
N LEU A 30 -5.08 -15.86 6.88
CA LEU A 30 -5.63 -14.76 6.08
C LEU A 30 -5.30 -14.94 4.58
N ILE A 31 -4.07 -15.32 4.23
CA ILE A 31 -3.67 -15.61 2.83
C ILE A 31 -4.55 -16.71 2.24
N ARG A 32 -4.91 -17.72 3.01
CA ARG A 32 -5.77 -18.84 2.57
C ARG A 32 -7.22 -18.47 2.33
N ILE A 33 -7.63 -17.31 2.81
CA ILE A 33 -8.95 -16.76 2.54
C ILE A 33 -8.82 -15.86 1.30
N ASP A 34 -9.30 -16.36 0.17
CA ASP A 34 -9.23 -15.67 -1.10
C ASP A 34 -10.27 -14.55 -1.18
N THR A 35 -9.81 -13.32 -1.07
CA THR A 35 -10.57 -12.07 -1.11
C THR A 35 -10.22 -11.24 -2.35
N THR A 36 -9.99 -11.89 -3.49
CA THR A 36 -9.57 -11.22 -4.73
C THR A 36 -10.56 -10.16 -5.19
N ASN A 37 -10.06 -8.96 -5.44
CA ASN A 37 -10.79 -7.83 -5.99
C ASN A 37 -10.27 -7.49 -7.40
N TRP A 38 -11.10 -7.63 -8.43
CA TRP A 38 -10.78 -7.28 -9.83
C TRP A 38 -11.16 -5.85 -10.18
N GLY A 39 -11.75 -5.11 -9.23
CA GLY A 39 -12.34 -3.80 -9.51
C GLY A 39 -13.62 -3.87 -10.36
N ALA A 40 -14.15 -2.69 -10.71
CA ALA A 40 -15.35 -2.56 -11.55
C ALA A 40 -16.55 -3.43 -11.08
N GLY A 41 -16.73 -3.57 -9.76
CA GLY A 41 -17.81 -4.35 -9.15
C GLY A 41 -17.61 -5.87 -9.20
N LYS A 42 -16.41 -6.32 -9.52
CA LYS A 42 -16.06 -7.75 -9.52
C LYS A 42 -15.08 -8.03 -8.39
N ALA A 43 -15.56 -8.57 -7.29
CA ALA A 43 -14.74 -8.98 -6.17
C ALA A 43 -15.30 -10.24 -5.50
N LYS A 44 -14.43 -11.02 -4.86
CA LYS A 44 -14.86 -11.97 -3.84
C LYS A 44 -15.17 -11.19 -2.56
N PRO A 45 -16.11 -11.68 -1.73
CA PRO A 45 -16.46 -10.98 -0.50
C PRO A 45 -15.29 -11.00 0.51
N GLU A 46 -15.10 -9.90 1.22
CA GLU A 46 -14.17 -9.80 2.37
C GLU A 46 -14.78 -10.43 3.64
N ALA A 47 -16.08 -10.67 3.67
CA ALA A 47 -16.78 -11.22 4.83
C ALA A 47 -16.09 -12.46 5.46
N PRO A 48 -15.57 -13.45 4.71
CA PRO A 48 -14.87 -14.58 5.33
C PRO A 48 -13.57 -14.19 6.07
N ALA A 49 -12.82 -13.20 5.56
CA ALA A 49 -11.64 -12.69 6.23
C ALA A 49 -12.04 -11.87 7.47
N ALA A 50 -13.07 -11.04 7.36
CA ALA A 50 -13.66 -10.31 8.49
C ALA A 50 -14.18 -11.26 9.57
N ASP A 51 -14.83 -12.38 9.23
CA ASP A 51 -15.28 -13.41 10.18
C ASP A 51 -14.08 -13.99 10.95
N TYR A 52 -12.98 -14.28 10.26
CA TYR A 52 -11.77 -14.81 10.87
C TYR A 52 -11.15 -13.79 11.84
N VAL A 53 -10.99 -12.54 11.42
CA VAL A 53 -10.43 -11.45 12.27
C VAL A 53 -11.32 -11.21 13.48
N GLN A 54 -12.64 -11.14 13.30
CA GLN A 54 -13.61 -10.96 14.38
C GLN A 54 -13.49 -12.07 15.43
N ALA A 55 -13.44 -13.33 15.00
CA ALA A 55 -13.29 -14.46 15.93
C ALA A 55 -12.02 -14.36 16.78
N LEU A 56 -10.90 -13.91 16.18
CA LEU A 56 -9.63 -13.73 16.89
C LEU A 56 -9.66 -12.59 17.91
N LEU A 57 -10.34 -11.49 17.60
CA LEU A 57 -10.46 -10.33 18.49
C LEU A 57 -11.47 -10.60 19.61
N GLU A 58 -12.58 -11.25 19.31
CA GLU A 58 -13.59 -11.63 20.31
C GLU A 58 -13.06 -12.69 21.29
N GLU A 59 -12.18 -13.60 20.86
CA GLU A 59 -11.49 -14.57 21.73
C GLU A 59 -10.74 -13.90 22.90
N VAL A 60 -10.23 -12.68 22.67
CA VAL A 60 -9.54 -11.89 23.70
C VAL A 60 -10.43 -10.82 24.35
N GLY A 61 -11.74 -10.84 24.07
CA GLY A 61 -12.75 -10.01 24.72
C GLY A 61 -12.94 -8.61 24.10
N LEU A 62 -12.56 -8.42 22.85
CA LEU A 62 -12.86 -7.19 22.11
C LEU A 62 -14.17 -7.33 21.35
N ASP A 63 -15.09 -6.41 21.57
CA ASP A 63 -16.33 -6.31 20.80
C ASP A 63 -16.03 -5.73 19.40
N CYS A 64 -16.50 -6.43 18.37
CA CYS A 64 -16.36 -6.02 16.98
C CYS A 64 -17.68 -5.49 16.39
N GLN A 65 -17.58 -4.47 15.56
CA GLN A 65 -18.69 -3.91 14.79
C GLN A 65 -18.44 -4.15 13.30
N ARG A 66 -19.47 -4.60 12.59
CA ARG A 66 -19.42 -4.87 11.15
C ARG A 66 -20.24 -3.82 10.40
N PHE A 67 -19.69 -3.40 9.27
CA PHE A 67 -20.31 -2.43 8.39
C PHE A 67 -20.17 -2.92 6.94
N GLU A 68 -21.27 -2.94 6.21
CA GLU A 68 -21.29 -3.42 4.82
C GLU A 68 -21.89 -2.32 3.93
N ALA A 69 -21.08 -1.78 3.04
CA ALA A 69 -21.58 -0.86 2.00
C ALA A 69 -22.40 -1.62 0.95
N GLU A 70 -22.02 -2.84 0.66
CA GLU A 70 -22.72 -3.82 -0.17
C GLU A 70 -22.61 -5.21 0.48
N PRO A 71 -23.54 -6.14 0.20
CA PRO A 71 -23.51 -7.47 0.80
C PRO A 71 -22.16 -8.18 0.60
N GLY A 72 -21.52 -8.56 1.71
CA GLY A 72 -20.23 -9.26 1.73
C GLY A 72 -18.99 -8.36 1.59
N ARG A 73 -19.15 -7.07 1.31
CA ARG A 73 -18.07 -6.07 1.32
C ARG A 73 -17.94 -5.50 2.72
N THR A 74 -17.32 -6.30 3.60
CA THR A 74 -17.37 -6.11 5.05
C THR A 74 -16.17 -5.32 5.55
N ASN A 75 -16.46 -4.20 6.22
CA ASN A 75 -15.53 -3.45 7.05
C ASN A 75 -15.73 -3.88 8.51
N LEU A 76 -14.64 -4.15 9.22
CA LEU A 76 -14.67 -4.58 10.62
C LEU A 76 -13.96 -3.53 11.50
N VAL A 77 -14.61 -3.09 12.59
CA VAL A 77 -14.02 -2.13 13.52
C VAL A 77 -14.11 -2.65 14.95
N ALA A 78 -13.03 -2.51 15.72
CA ALA A 78 -13.00 -2.77 17.15
C ALA A 78 -12.30 -1.62 17.88
N ARG A 79 -12.68 -1.36 19.14
CA ARG A 79 -12.02 -0.36 19.98
C ARG A 79 -11.56 -0.97 21.29
N TRP A 80 -10.25 -0.94 21.51
CA TRP A 80 -9.63 -1.33 22.76
C TRP A 80 -9.42 -0.08 23.63
N MET A 81 -10.14 -0.01 24.73
CA MET A 81 -10.14 1.15 25.64
C MET A 81 -8.82 1.26 26.38
N GLY A 82 -8.16 2.39 26.26
CA GLY A 82 -6.95 2.76 26.97
C GLY A 82 -7.16 3.14 28.42
N ALA A 83 -6.05 3.27 29.17
CA ALA A 83 -6.07 3.67 30.58
C ALA A 83 -6.45 5.14 30.76
N ASN A 84 -6.14 6.00 29.78
CA ASN A 84 -6.34 7.45 29.83
C ASN A 84 -7.24 7.94 28.66
N PRO A 85 -8.55 8.06 28.88
CA PRO A 85 -9.50 8.49 27.85
C PRO A 85 -9.35 9.96 27.41
N ALA A 86 -8.46 10.73 28.06
CA ALA A 86 -8.19 12.11 27.67
C ALA A 86 -7.17 12.20 26.52
N LEU A 87 -6.44 11.13 26.24
CA LEU A 87 -5.52 11.06 25.11
C LEU A 87 -6.28 10.77 23.82
N PRO A 88 -5.88 11.40 22.69
CA PRO A 88 -6.42 11.04 21.40
C PRO A 88 -6.14 9.57 21.07
N ALA A 89 -7.10 8.88 20.47
CA ALA A 89 -6.97 7.49 20.07
C ALA A 89 -5.98 7.32 18.89
N LEU A 90 -5.33 6.16 18.84
CA LEU A 90 -4.56 5.70 17.69
C LEU A 90 -5.40 4.71 16.89
N LEU A 91 -5.45 4.88 15.57
CA LEU A 91 -6.02 3.92 14.63
C LEU A 91 -4.91 3.05 14.04
N LEU A 92 -5.08 1.74 14.13
CA LEU A 92 -4.30 0.75 13.38
C LEU A 92 -5.26 0.13 12.36
N HIS A 93 -4.94 0.22 11.09
CA HIS A 93 -5.86 -0.28 10.07
C HIS A 93 -5.14 -0.98 8.92
N GLY A 94 -5.90 -1.80 8.25
CA GLY A 94 -5.50 -2.47 7.03
C GLY A 94 -6.70 -2.82 6.17
N HIS A 95 -6.45 -3.44 5.02
CA HIS A 95 -7.48 -3.92 4.11
C HIS A 95 -7.46 -5.45 3.98
N LEU A 96 -8.63 -6.01 3.73
CA LEU A 96 -8.82 -7.47 3.67
C LEU A 96 -8.82 -8.01 2.23
N ASP A 97 -9.07 -7.18 1.23
CA ASP A 97 -9.03 -7.57 -0.17
C ASP A 97 -7.59 -7.63 -0.71
N VAL A 98 -7.41 -8.26 -1.85
CA VAL A 98 -6.13 -8.41 -2.53
C VAL A 98 -6.31 -8.35 -4.03
N VAL A 99 -5.29 -7.90 -4.78
CA VAL A 99 -5.31 -7.94 -6.25
C VAL A 99 -5.36 -9.38 -6.79
N PRO A 100 -5.78 -9.57 -8.05
CA PRO A 100 -5.80 -10.88 -8.69
C PRO A 100 -4.43 -11.56 -8.75
N ALA A 101 -4.44 -12.90 -8.69
CA ALA A 101 -3.29 -13.74 -8.94
C ALA A 101 -3.68 -14.86 -9.92
N ASP A 102 -2.90 -15.05 -10.99
CA ASP A 102 -3.07 -16.19 -11.88
C ASP A 102 -2.12 -17.31 -11.42
N ALA A 103 -2.67 -18.40 -10.91
CA ALA A 103 -1.87 -19.52 -10.40
C ALA A 103 -0.93 -20.14 -11.45
N ALA A 104 -1.18 -19.91 -12.74
CA ALA A 104 -0.32 -20.41 -13.80
C ALA A 104 1.05 -19.70 -13.86
N ASP A 105 1.12 -18.47 -13.34
CA ASP A 105 2.34 -17.67 -13.30
C ASP A 105 3.15 -17.87 -12.02
N TRP A 106 2.55 -18.48 -10.97
CA TRP A 106 3.14 -18.62 -9.65
C TRP A 106 3.89 -19.95 -9.48
N SER A 107 4.96 -19.94 -8.70
CA SER A 107 5.72 -21.15 -8.33
C SER A 107 5.07 -21.93 -7.18
N VAL A 108 4.07 -21.36 -6.50
CA VAL A 108 3.26 -21.96 -5.44
C VAL A 108 1.77 -21.62 -5.66
N ASP A 109 0.86 -22.26 -4.93
CA ASP A 109 -0.53 -21.79 -4.89
C ASP A 109 -0.60 -20.40 -4.24
N PRO A 110 -1.06 -19.35 -4.95
CA PRO A 110 -1.11 -18.00 -4.41
C PRO A 110 -2.00 -17.84 -3.17
N PHE A 111 -2.92 -18.79 -2.93
CA PHE A 111 -3.76 -18.82 -1.73
C PHE A 111 -3.47 -20.03 -0.84
N GLY A 112 -2.31 -20.68 -1.03
CA GLY A 112 -1.88 -21.84 -0.24
C GLY A 112 -1.30 -21.49 1.12
N GLY A 113 -0.75 -20.27 1.30
CA GLY A 113 -0.01 -19.89 2.49
C GLY A 113 1.15 -20.86 2.76
N GLU A 114 1.94 -21.17 1.71
CA GLU A 114 3.07 -22.08 1.83
C GLU A 114 4.20 -21.45 2.62
N ILE A 115 4.79 -22.22 3.53
CA ILE A 115 6.02 -21.82 4.22
C ILE A 115 7.17 -22.61 3.58
N ARG A 116 8.07 -21.87 2.93
CA ARG A 116 9.24 -22.44 2.24
C ARG A 116 10.45 -21.52 2.40
N ASP A 117 11.59 -22.09 2.71
CA ASP A 117 12.89 -21.40 2.84
C ASP A 117 12.84 -20.19 3.82
N GLY A 118 12.10 -20.35 4.93
CA GLY A 118 11.95 -19.29 5.95
C GLY A 118 11.04 -18.12 5.53
N MET A 119 10.31 -18.26 4.43
CA MET A 119 9.37 -17.29 3.90
C MET A 119 7.93 -17.84 3.95
N LEU A 120 6.96 -16.97 4.18
CA LEU A 120 5.54 -17.21 3.94
C LEU A 120 5.19 -16.69 2.56
N TRP A 121 4.67 -17.55 1.70
CA TRP A 121 4.34 -17.27 0.30
C TRP A 121 2.84 -17.18 0.12
N GLY A 122 2.40 -16.21 -0.67
CA GLY A 122 1.02 -16.08 -1.12
C GLY A 122 0.62 -14.65 -1.43
N ARG A 123 -0.47 -14.48 -2.15
CA ARG A 123 -1.06 -13.18 -2.45
C ARG A 123 -1.57 -12.54 -1.15
N GLY A 124 -1.18 -11.28 -0.89
CA GLY A 124 -1.42 -10.58 0.36
C GLY A 124 -0.33 -10.78 1.41
N ALA A 125 0.77 -11.49 1.08
CA ALA A 125 1.88 -11.68 2.03
C ALA A 125 2.65 -10.38 2.32
N VAL A 126 2.56 -9.37 1.44
CA VAL A 126 3.13 -8.03 1.62
C VAL A 126 2.13 -6.91 1.38
N ASP A 127 0.92 -7.23 0.85
CA ASP A 127 -0.13 -6.25 0.52
C ASP A 127 -1.52 -6.85 0.80
N MET A 128 -2.08 -6.67 2.05
CA MET A 128 -1.36 -6.25 3.26
C MET A 128 -1.71 -7.15 4.47
N LYS A 129 -1.94 -8.46 4.23
CA LYS A 129 -2.33 -9.42 5.29
C LYS A 129 -1.21 -9.67 6.32
N ASP A 130 0.04 -9.31 6.00
CA ASP A 130 1.16 -9.26 6.95
C ASP A 130 0.92 -8.20 8.04
N MET A 131 0.54 -6.99 7.65
CA MET A 131 0.24 -5.91 8.60
C MET A 131 -1.01 -6.23 9.40
N ASP A 132 -2.08 -6.75 8.77
CA ASP A 132 -3.27 -7.22 9.47
C ASP A 132 -2.92 -8.23 10.55
N ALA A 133 -2.08 -9.21 10.20
CA ALA A 133 -1.64 -10.23 11.16
C ALA A 133 -0.80 -9.64 12.30
N MET A 134 0.10 -8.70 12.01
CA MET A 134 0.91 -8.04 13.03
C MET A 134 0.06 -7.20 13.98
N ILE A 135 -0.93 -6.46 13.48
CA ILE A 135 -1.90 -5.71 14.31
C ILE A 135 -2.65 -6.66 15.22
N ILE A 136 -3.26 -7.69 14.66
CA ILE A 136 -4.08 -8.66 15.42
C ILE A 136 -3.24 -9.38 16.48
N ALA A 137 -2.06 -9.89 16.10
CA ALA A 137 -1.18 -10.62 17.01
C ALA A 137 -0.68 -9.74 18.16
N SER A 138 -0.31 -8.48 17.89
CA SER A 138 0.15 -7.52 18.90
C SER A 138 -0.93 -7.24 19.94
N VAL A 139 -2.14 -6.94 19.50
CA VAL A 139 -3.28 -6.66 20.40
C VAL A 139 -3.65 -7.89 21.23
N ARG A 140 -3.72 -9.07 20.60
CA ARG A 140 -4.03 -10.33 21.28
C ARG A 140 -2.98 -10.68 22.34
N GLU A 141 -1.68 -10.53 22.00
CA GLU A 141 -0.59 -10.76 22.94
C GLU A 141 -0.70 -9.86 24.17
N MET A 142 -0.85 -8.57 23.98
CA MET A 142 -0.95 -7.61 25.07
C MET A 142 -2.16 -7.87 25.96
N ILE A 143 -3.34 -8.15 25.39
CA ILE A 143 -4.55 -8.45 26.18
C ILE A 143 -4.39 -9.75 26.97
N ARG A 144 -3.83 -10.82 26.37
CA ARG A 144 -3.56 -12.08 27.05
C ARG A 144 -2.56 -11.93 28.21
N ASN A 145 -1.62 -10.98 28.08
CA ASN A 145 -0.67 -10.63 29.14
C ASN A 145 -1.29 -9.71 30.22
N GLY A 146 -2.56 -9.31 30.08
CA GLY A 146 -3.23 -8.38 31.00
C GLY A 146 -2.73 -6.94 30.87
N GLU A 147 -2.08 -6.60 29.76
CA GLU A 147 -1.63 -5.25 29.46
C GLU A 147 -2.78 -4.37 28.96
N ARG A 148 -2.66 -3.07 29.17
CA ARG A 148 -3.61 -2.07 28.69
C ARG A 148 -2.84 -0.89 28.13
N PRO A 149 -3.17 -0.42 26.89
CA PRO A 149 -2.51 0.75 26.32
C PRO A 149 -2.86 2.02 27.09
N GLU A 150 -2.04 3.04 26.96
CA GLU A 150 -2.32 4.32 27.62
C GLU A 150 -3.51 5.03 26.97
N ARG A 151 -3.60 5.03 25.62
CA ARG A 151 -4.70 5.60 24.83
C ARG A 151 -5.59 4.53 24.24
N ASP A 152 -6.80 4.91 23.81
CA ASP A 152 -7.63 3.99 23.03
C ASP A 152 -6.93 3.60 21.74
N ILE A 153 -7.02 2.30 21.40
CA ILE A 153 -6.62 1.78 20.10
C ILE A 153 -7.88 1.41 19.32
N VAL A 154 -8.05 2.03 18.17
CA VAL A 154 -9.08 1.65 17.21
C VAL A 154 -8.44 0.72 16.20
N LEU A 155 -9.07 -0.41 15.93
CA LEU A 155 -8.69 -1.35 14.88
C LEU A 155 -9.72 -1.26 13.78
N ALA A 156 -9.28 -1.11 12.53
CA ALA A 156 -10.19 -1.13 11.39
C ALA A 156 -9.59 -1.97 10.26
N PHE A 157 -10.40 -2.89 9.73
CA PHE A 157 -10.04 -3.74 8.60
C PHE A 157 -11.05 -3.45 7.50
N PHE A 158 -10.58 -2.80 6.43
CA PHE A 158 -11.42 -2.28 5.38
C PHE A 158 -11.59 -3.27 4.23
N ALA A 159 -12.64 -3.07 3.47
CA ALA A 159 -12.89 -3.68 2.17
C ALA A 159 -12.47 -2.72 1.05
N ASP A 160 -12.25 -3.26 -0.17
CA ASP A 160 -12.22 -2.49 -1.41
C ASP A 160 -11.05 -1.50 -1.56
N GLU A 161 -9.97 -1.67 -0.83
CA GLU A 161 -8.79 -0.80 -0.97
C GLU A 161 -8.24 -0.87 -2.39
N GLU A 162 -8.03 -2.07 -2.90
CA GLU A 162 -7.45 -2.40 -4.20
C GLU A 162 -8.26 -1.92 -5.42
N ALA A 163 -9.50 -1.47 -5.18
CA ALA A 163 -10.35 -0.88 -6.22
C ALA A 163 -10.73 0.58 -5.94
N GLY A 164 -10.01 1.24 -5.05
CA GLY A 164 -10.12 2.67 -4.77
C GLY A 164 -10.90 3.03 -3.51
N CYS A 165 -11.03 2.12 -2.54
CA CYS A 165 -11.56 2.35 -1.18
C CYS A 165 -13.04 2.79 -1.12
N THR A 166 -13.79 2.69 -2.23
CA THR A 166 -15.14 3.29 -2.35
C THR A 166 -16.17 2.60 -1.49
N LEU A 167 -16.00 1.31 -1.19
CA LEU A 167 -16.83 0.52 -0.29
C LEU A 167 -16.17 0.28 1.08
N GLY A 168 -14.92 0.74 1.22
CA GLY A 168 -14.07 0.67 2.42
C GLY A 168 -14.01 2.00 3.17
N SER A 169 -12.78 2.51 3.36
CA SER A 169 -12.52 3.69 4.19
C SER A 169 -13.28 4.93 3.75
N GLN A 170 -13.46 5.16 2.43
CA GLN A 170 -14.21 6.33 1.96
C GLN A 170 -15.67 6.26 2.39
N TRP A 171 -16.32 5.11 2.18
CA TRP A 171 -17.70 4.90 2.62
C TRP A 171 -17.84 4.96 4.15
N MET A 172 -16.87 4.38 4.88
CA MET A 172 -16.87 4.40 6.34
C MET A 172 -16.80 5.82 6.90
N VAL A 173 -15.97 6.71 6.35
CA VAL A 173 -15.90 8.10 6.82
C VAL A 173 -17.13 8.92 6.44
N ASP A 174 -17.83 8.57 5.37
CA ASP A 174 -19.07 9.24 4.94
C ASP A 174 -20.30 8.75 5.71
N ALA A 175 -20.41 7.45 5.95
CA ALA A 175 -21.61 6.82 6.55
C ALA A 175 -21.49 6.60 8.06
N HIS A 176 -20.27 6.36 8.56
CA HIS A 176 -19.99 5.96 9.95
C HIS A 176 -18.81 6.70 10.58
N PRO A 177 -18.70 8.05 10.45
CA PRO A 177 -17.57 8.80 11.01
C PRO A 177 -17.45 8.68 12.54
N GLU A 178 -18.56 8.33 13.23
CA GLU A 178 -18.60 8.16 14.69
C GLU A 178 -17.68 7.06 15.22
N VAL A 179 -17.39 6.02 14.41
CA VAL A 179 -16.49 4.93 14.85
C VAL A 179 -15.06 5.41 15.02
N PHE A 180 -14.68 6.49 14.34
CA PHE A 180 -13.36 7.12 14.41
C PHE A 180 -13.30 8.28 15.42
N ALA A 181 -14.35 8.47 16.25
CA ALA A 181 -14.39 9.57 17.19
C ALA A 181 -13.16 9.57 18.12
N GLY A 182 -12.49 10.74 18.21
CA GLY A 182 -11.29 10.93 19.04
C GLY A 182 -9.99 10.39 18.47
N VAL A 183 -10.01 9.76 17.29
CA VAL A 183 -8.78 9.35 16.59
C VAL A 183 -8.05 10.57 16.05
N SER A 184 -6.74 10.67 16.32
CA SER A 184 -5.89 11.74 15.77
C SER A 184 -4.88 11.25 14.75
N HIS A 185 -4.35 10.05 14.94
CA HIS A 185 -3.32 9.46 14.07
C HIS A 185 -3.73 8.06 13.64
N ALA A 186 -3.28 7.66 12.46
CA ALA A 186 -3.45 6.33 11.92
C ALA A 186 -2.12 5.74 11.45
N ILE A 187 -1.97 4.42 11.58
CA ILE A 187 -0.85 3.65 11.03
C ILE A 187 -1.42 2.51 10.19
N THR A 188 -0.87 2.36 8.98
CA THR A 188 -1.24 1.36 8.00
C THR A 188 -0.03 0.94 7.15
N GLU A 189 -0.28 0.39 5.99
CA GLU A 189 0.68 -0.03 4.97
C GLU A 189 1.44 1.11 4.27
N GLY A 190 2.21 0.76 3.22
CA GLY A 190 2.86 1.68 2.29
C GLY A 190 4.26 2.16 2.73
N GLY A 191 4.74 1.71 3.89
CA GLY A 191 6.06 2.05 4.42
C GLY A 191 6.51 1.11 5.52
N GLY A 192 7.52 1.49 6.30
CA GLY A 192 8.01 0.73 7.47
C GLY A 192 9.01 -0.38 7.15
N TYR A 193 9.14 -0.79 5.90
CA TYR A 193 10.14 -1.77 5.49
C TYR A 193 11.56 -1.16 5.51
N THR A 194 12.56 -2.03 5.69
CA THR A 194 13.95 -1.59 5.76
C THR A 194 14.63 -1.56 4.40
N ILE A 195 15.47 -0.54 4.21
CA ILE A 195 16.50 -0.49 3.16
C ILE A 195 17.89 -0.34 3.81
N ASP A 196 18.94 -0.70 3.06
CA ASP A 196 20.31 -0.44 3.48
C ASP A 196 20.87 0.76 2.71
N ILE A 197 21.47 1.70 3.46
CA ILE A 197 22.14 2.86 2.89
C ILE A 197 23.55 2.89 3.47
N ASN A 198 24.55 2.50 2.69
CA ASN A 198 25.95 2.48 3.08
C ASN A 198 26.21 1.67 4.38
N GLY A 199 25.57 0.51 4.50
CA GLY A 199 25.67 -0.39 5.67
C GLY A 199 24.86 0.05 6.89
N LYS A 200 24.03 1.08 6.77
CA LYS A 200 23.09 1.54 7.79
C LYS A 200 21.66 1.19 7.39
N ARG A 201 20.91 0.61 8.32
CA ARG A 201 19.51 0.25 8.10
C ARG A 201 18.61 1.45 8.31
N ALA A 202 17.70 1.69 7.35
CA ALA A 202 16.68 2.72 7.40
C ALA A 202 15.29 2.10 7.24
N TYR A 203 14.36 2.42 8.16
CA TYR A 203 12.95 2.10 8.07
C TYR A 203 12.23 3.23 7.34
N MET A 204 11.59 2.94 6.23
CA MET A 204 10.98 3.92 5.34
C MET A 204 9.57 4.28 5.83
N LEU A 205 9.41 5.41 6.54
CA LEU A 205 8.12 5.89 7.00
C LEU A 205 7.37 6.61 5.86
N SER A 206 6.26 6.06 5.40
CA SER A 206 5.39 6.80 4.49
C SER A 206 4.71 7.93 5.26
N ALA A 207 5.12 9.17 4.98
CA ALA A 207 4.54 10.39 5.54
C ALA A 207 3.78 11.19 4.49
N GLY A 208 3.42 10.57 3.37
CA GLY A 208 2.59 11.20 2.34
C GLY A 208 2.38 10.31 1.14
N GLU A 209 1.35 10.64 0.39
CA GLU A 209 0.87 9.87 -0.74
C GLU A 209 0.55 10.79 -1.92
N LYS A 210 0.91 10.36 -3.13
CA LYS A 210 0.51 11.08 -4.33
C LYS A 210 -1.01 10.96 -4.55
N GLY A 211 -1.61 12.01 -5.10
CA GLY A 211 -2.97 11.95 -5.58
C GLY A 211 -3.09 11.15 -6.87
N VAL A 212 -4.29 10.69 -7.17
CA VAL A 212 -4.61 9.92 -8.36
C VAL A 212 -5.69 10.62 -9.15
N LEU A 213 -5.47 10.82 -10.45
CA LEU A 213 -6.50 11.20 -11.39
C LEU A 213 -6.52 10.20 -12.54
N TRP A 214 -7.67 9.57 -12.76
CA TRP A 214 -7.93 8.87 -14.01
C TRP A 214 -8.75 9.78 -14.92
N ILE A 215 -8.15 10.16 -16.04
CA ILE A 215 -8.74 11.12 -16.95
C ILE A 215 -8.96 10.46 -18.30
N ARG A 216 -10.22 10.40 -18.71
CA ARG A 216 -10.57 9.99 -20.08
C ARG A 216 -10.53 11.19 -21.00
N MET A 217 -9.55 11.18 -21.89
CA MET A 217 -9.51 12.10 -23.06
C MET A 217 -10.50 11.61 -24.10
N ARG A 218 -11.31 12.51 -24.64
CA ARG A 218 -12.23 12.24 -25.73
C ARG A 218 -12.04 13.22 -26.86
N SER A 219 -12.03 12.71 -28.09
CA SER A 219 -12.11 13.53 -29.30
C SER A 219 -13.38 13.18 -30.07
N LYS A 220 -13.88 14.17 -30.78
CA LYS A 220 -14.98 14.01 -31.74
C LYS A 220 -14.52 14.43 -33.12
N GLY A 221 -15.16 13.90 -34.16
CA GLY A 221 -14.89 14.26 -35.55
C GLY A 221 -16.04 13.84 -36.45
N ARG A 222 -15.91 14.09 -37.73
CA ARG A 222 -16.94 13.78 -38.73
C ARG A 222 -16.81 12.33 -39.17
N ALA A 223 -17.83 11.51 -38.84
CA ALA A 223 -17.92 10.15 -39.37
C ALA A 223 -18.07 10.10 -40.87
N GLY A 224 -17.55 9.08 -41.54
CA GLY A 224 -17.66 8.96 -42.97
C GLY A 224 -17.05 7.71 -43.60
N HIS A 225 -17.14 7.61 -44.91
CA HIS A 225 -16.51 6.57 -45.68
C HIS A 225 -15.02 6.83 -45.85
N ALA A 226 -14.14 5.87 -45.54
CA ALA A 226 -12.69 6.08 -45.51
C ALA A 226 -12.06 6.46 -46.87
N SER A 227 -12.79 6.25 -48.01
CA SER A 227 -12.32 6.69 -49.31
C SER A 227 -12.53 8.21 -49.58
N MET A 228 -13.22 8.92 -48.70
CA MET A 228 -13.50 10.35 -48.86
C MET A 228 -12.46 11.17 -48.13
N LEU A 229 -12.18 12.39 -48.63
CA LEU A 229 -11.33 13.34 -47.89
C LEU A 229 -12.00 13.73 -46.58
N ASN A 230 -11.24 13.65 -45.49
CA ASN A 230 -11.70 14.01 -44.16
C ASN A 230 -10.59 14.79 -43.45
N ASP A 231 -10.91 16.03 -43.10
CA ASP A 231 -10.08 16.99 -42.36
C ASP A 231 -10.45 17.10 -40.88
N ASP A 232 -11.48 16.33 -40.45
CA ASP A 232 -12.04 16.31 -39.09
C ASP A 232 -12.14 14.85 -38.60
N ASN A 233 -10.99 14.25 -38.31
CA ASN A 233 -10.88 12.84 -37.93
C ASN A 233 -10.57 12.70 -36.45
N ALA A 234 -11.51 12.14 -35.67
CA ALA A 234 -11.35 11.94 -34.23
C ALA A 234 -10.08 11.16 -33.84
N ILE A 235 -9.69 10.16 -34.65
CA ILE A 235 -8.49 9.35 -34.34
C ILE A 235 -7.22 10.21 -34.44
N THR A 236 -7.07 10.99 -35.52
CA THR A 236 -5.86 11.79 -35.71
C THR A 236 -5.76 12.92 -34.69
N THR A 237 -6.89 13.54 -34.33
CA THR A 237 -6.97 14.57 -33.30
C THR A 237 -6.54 13.99 -31.93
N LEU A 238 -7.09 12.84 -31.53
CA LEU A 238 -6.72 12.17 -30.30
C LEU A 238 -5.25 11.73 -30.29
N ALA A 239 -4.78 11.11 -31.38
CA ALA A 239 -3.40 10.63 -31.46
C ALA A 239 -2.38 11.77 -31.30
N ALA A 240 -2.65 12.94 -31.89
CA ALA A 240 -1.80 14.13 -31.71
C ALA A 240 -1.78 14.60 -30.25
N ALA A 241 -2.90 14.57 -29.55
CA ALA A 241 -2.98 14.89 -28.11
C ALA A 241 -2.24 13.84 -27.25
N VAL A 242 -2.44 12.55 -27.52
CA VAL A 242 -1.74 11.45 -26.83
C VAL A 242 -0.22 11.59 -26.93
N VAL A 243 0.30 11.95 -28.11
CA VAL A 243 1.74 12.18 -28.29
C VAL A 243 2.23 13.34 -27.43
N ARG A 244 1.51 14.47 -27.41
CA ARG A 244 1.90 15.64 -26.60
C ARG A 244 1.84 15.33 -25.10
N VAL A 245 0.78 14.70 -24.64
CA VAL A 245 0.62 14.31 -23.22
C VAL A 245 1.66 13.25 -22.82
N GLY A 246 1.90 12.25 -23.67
CA GLY A 246 2.90 11.21 -23.40
C GLY A 246 4.35 11.71 -23.42
N ALA A 247 4.60 12.86 -24.06
CA ALA A 247 5.90 13.53 -24.07
C ALA A 247 6.03 14.64 -23.02
N ALA A 248 5.04 14.76 -22.10
CA ALA A 248 5.08 15.77 -21.05
C ALA A 248 6.30 15.59 -20.14
N GLU A 249 7.04 16.66 -19.94
CA GLU A 249 8.12 16.71 -18.96
C GLU A 249 7.57 17.17 -17.61
N TRP A 250 7.85 16.36 -16.57
CA TRP A 250 7.45 16.67 -15.20
C TRP A 250 8.68 17.06 -14.39
N PRO A 251 8.87 18.36 -14.08
CA PRO A 251 10.04 18.82 -13.35
C PRO A 251 10.08 18.24 -11.92
N LEU A 252 11.29 18.06 -11.41
CA LEU A 252 11.52 17.71 -10.01
C LEU A 252 10.92 18.78 -9.10
N LYS A 253 10.18 18.36 -8.08
CA LYS A 253 9.57 19.25 -7.10
C LYS A 253 9.70 18.65 -5.71
N MET A 254 10.33 19.41 -4.81
CA MET A 254 10.49 19.01 -3.41
C MET A 254 9.25 19.38 -2.61
N THR A 255 8.72 18.42 -1.86
CA THR A 255 7.70 18.62 -0.83
C THR A 255 8.35 18.71 0.56
N ALA A 256 7.59 18.98 1.61
CA ALA A 256 8.12 19.01 2.97
C ALA A 256 8.76 17.67 3.34
N THR A 257 8.10 16.56 3.04
CA THR A 257 8.63 15.20 3.29
C THR A 257 9.90 14.92 2.50
N THR A 258 9.95 15.27 1.21
CA THR A 258 11.13 14.98 0.38
C THR A 258 12.35 15.87 0.72
N VAL A 259 12.14 17.03 1.32
CA VAL A 259 13.22 17.83 1.91
C VAL A 259 13.87 17.07 3.07
N VAL A 260 13.07 16.56 4.01
CA VAL A 260 13.59 15.78 5.14
C VAL A 260 14.17 14.44 4.67
N LEU A 261 13.56 13.78 3.69
CA LEU A 261 14.16 12.61 3.04
C LEU A 261 15.58 12.89 2.56
N ARG A 262 15.79 14.02 1.85
CA ARG A 262 17.13 14.41 1.38
C ARG A 262 18.13 14.56 2.52
N GLU A 263 17.74 15.25 3.58
CA GLU A 263 18.59 15.44 4.76
C GLU A 263 19.01 14.12 5.40
N ARG A 264 18.06 13.19 5.56
CA ARG A 264 18.32 11.85 6.11
C ARG A 264 19.20 11.01 5.20
N LEU A 265 18.94 11.01 3.89
CA LEU A 265 19.78 10.29 2.93
C LEU A 265 21.23 10.81 2.91
N LEU A 266 21.44 12.13 3.00
CA LEU A 266 22.79 12.71 3.12
C LEU A 266 23.50 12.22 4.39
N ALA A 267 22.82 12.25 5.54
CA ALA A 267 23.39 11.80 6.80
C ALA A 267 23.76 10.30 6.80
N LEU A 268 22.91 9.48 6.17
CA LEU A 268 23.12 8.03 6.10
C LEU A 268 24.21 7.65 5.07
N SER A 269 24.14 8.22 3.86
CA SER A 269 25.09 7.91 2.78
C SER A 269 26.48 8.50 2.99
N GLY A 270 26.57 9.63 3.74
CA GLY A 270 27.79 10.41 3.86
C GLY A 270 28.16 11.17 2.57
N ALA A 271 27.21 11.34 1.65
CA ALA A 271 27.39 12.09 0.42
C ALA A 271 27.55 13.60 0.71
N GLU A 272 28.20 14.31 -0.21
CA GLU A 272 28.31 15.77 -0.13
C GLU A 272 26.95 16.43 -0.41
N ASP A 273 26.68 17.55 0.27
CA ASP A 273 25.41 18.30 0.10
C ASP A 273 25.20 18.88 -1.31
N THR A 274 26.27 18.93 -2.11
CA THR A 274 26.23 19.35 -3.52
C THR A 274 25.62 18.31 -4.46
N ILE A 275 25.43 17.05 -4.00
CA ILE A 275 24.82 15.97 -4.80
C ILE A 275 23.37 16.31 -5.16
N GLY A 276 22.98 16.07 -6.42
CA GLY A 276 21.60 16.19 -6.87
C GLY A 276 20.69 15.16 -6.21
N MET A 277 19.40 15.51 -6.02
CA MET A 277 18.42 14.63 -5.35
C MET A 277 18.28 13.28 -6.04
N GLU A 278 18.25 13.23 -7.38
CA GLU A 278 18.11 11.97 -8.14
C GLU A 278 19.31 11.05 -7.93
N ALA A 279 20.54 11.60 -8.00
CA ALA A 279 21.75 10.84 -7.73
C ALA A 279 21.85 10.39 -6.26
N LEU A 280 21.32 11.18 -5.31
CA LEU A 280 21.26 10.80 -3.91
C LEU A 280 20.29 9.64 -3.69
N VAL A 281 19.13 9.65 -4.36
CA VAL A 281 18.12 8.58 -4.27
C VAL A 281 18.64 7.26 -4.83
N GLU A 282 19.59 7.24 -5.78
CA GLU A 282 20.25 6.01 -6.24
C GLU A 282 20.90 5.23 -5.09
N SER A 283 21.31 5.90 -4.01
CA SER A 283 21.86 5.25 -2.82
C SER A 283 20.84 4.36 -2.07
N THR A 284 19.55 4.50 -2.35
CA THR A 284 18.48 3.68 -1.77
C THR A 284 18.31 2.32 -2.47
N GLY A 285 19.15 2.03 -3.45
CA GLY A 285 19.17 0.73 -4.14
C GLY A 285 17.85 0.42 -4.83
N MET A 286 17.25 -0.72 -4.52
CA MET A 286 16.03 -1.22 -5.16
C MET A 286 14.81 -0.32 -4.96
N SER A 287 14.79 0.52 -3.93
CA SER A 287 13.71 1.50 -3.69
C SER A 287 13.87 2.78 -4.51
N SER A 288 14.99 2.98 -5.22
CA SER A 288 15.28 4.23 -5.93
C SER A 288 14.24 4.60 -6.99
N ALA A 289 13.74 3.63 -7.73
CA ALA A 289 12.72 3.86 -8.77
C ALA A 289 11.41 4.39 -8.17
N SER A 290 10.94 3.78 -7.09
CA SER A 290 9.73 4.19 -6.37
C SER A 290 9.90 5.59 -5.78
N ILE A 291 11.01 5.86 -5.10
CA ILE A 291 11.29 7.17 -4.50
C ILE A 291 11.44 8.24 -5.59
N THR A 292 12.14 7.95 -6.71
CA THR A 292 12.26 8.89 -7.84
C THR A 292 10.89 9.28 -8.40
N ALA A 293 9.95 8.34 -8.48
CA ALA A 293 8.59 8.61 -8.92
C ALA A 293 7.84 9.60 -8.00
N THR A 294 8.25 9.73 -6.73
CA THR A 294 7.64 10.67 -5.78
C THR A 294 8.28 12.07 -5.78
N LEU A 295 9.33 12.28 -6.57
CA LEU A 295 9.97 13.58 -6.71
C LEU A 295 9.33 14.46 -7.80
N ARG A 296 8.32 14.00 -8.50
CA ARG A 296 7.63 14.70 -9.59
C ARG A 296 6.21 14.20 -9.79
N ASN A 297 5.40 14.99 -10.48
CA ASN A 297 4.15 14.48 -11.02
C ASN A 297 4.44 13.46 -12.12
N VAL A 298 3.48 12.56 -12.39
CA VAL A 298 3.61 11.53 -13.43
C VAL A 298 2.27 11.42 -14.16
N GLY A 299 2.29 11.32 -15.48
CA GLY A 299 1.09 11.09 -16.27
C GLY A 299 1.40 10.09 -17.38
N ASN A 300 0.71 8.94 -17.37
CA ASN A 300 0.89 7.87 -18.34
C ASN A 300 -0.40 7.62 -19.11
N VAL A 301 -0.33 7.56 -20.44
CA VAL A 301 -1.46 7.09 -21.25
C VAL A 301 -1.50 5.57 -21.16
N THR A 302 -2.60 5.02 -20.61
CA THR A 302 -2.72 3.60 -20.30
C THR A 302 -3.67 2.83 -21.20
N MET A 303 -4.65 3.52 -21.81
CA MET A 303 -5.63 2.88 -22.71
C MET A 303 -5.89 3.77 -23.93
N LEU A 304 -6.15 3.14 -25.09
CA LEU A 304 -6.55 3.81 -26.33
C LEU A 304 -7.65 3.00 -27.00
N SER A 305 -8.74 3.65 -27.39
CA SER A 305 -9.88 3.02 -28.06
C SER A 305 -10.40 3.91 -29.19
N ALA A 306 -10.42 3.36 -30.43
CA ALA A 306 -10.93 4.07 -31.60
C ALA A 306 -11.25 3.11 -32.73
N GLY A 307 -12.28 3.46 -33.53
CA GLY A 307 -12.69 2.70 -34.72
C GLY A 307 -13.36 1.36 -34.40
N TYR A 308 -14.05 0.83 -35.40
CA TYR A 308 -14.74 -0.46 -35.30
C TYR A 308 -14.81 -1.21 -36.65
N LYS A 309 -14.39 -0.56 -37.73
CA LYS A 309 -14.35 -1.15 -39.08
C LYS A 309 -13.38 -0.40 -39.98
N GLU A 310 -12.66 -1.10 -40.82
CA GLU A 310 -11.51 -0.60 -41.60
C GLU A 310 -11.89 0.50 -42.60
N ASN A 311 -13.12 0.46 -43.18
CA ASN A 311 -13.57 1.41 -44.17
C ASN A 311 -14.52 2.49 -43.63
N VAL A 312 -14.54 2.69 -42.31
CA VAL A 312 -15.36 3.72 -41.63
C VAL A 312 -14.47 4.64 -40.81
N ILE A 313 -14.57 5.95 -41.03
CA ILE A 313 -14.00 6.97 -40.18
C ILE A 313 -14.91 7.10 -38.96
N PRO A 314 -14.44 6.83 -37.72
CA PRO A 314 -15.29 6.91 -36.55
C PRO A 314 -15.53 8.36 -36.12
N GLU A 315 -16.70 8.60 -35.52
CA GLU A 315 -17.07 9.90 -34.93
C GLU A 315 -16.30 10.20 -33.63
N ARG A 316 -15.84 9.18 -32.93
CA ARG A 316 -15.26 9.32 -31.58
C ARG A 316 -14.01 8.46 -31.41
N ALA A 317 -13.09 8.96 -30.61
CA ALA A 317 -11.95 8.22 -30.09
C ALA A 317 -11.71 8.61 -28.62
N SER A 318 -11.12 7.72 -27.84
CA SER A 318 -10.82 7.98 -26.42
C SER A 318 -9.49 7.37 -25.99
N ALA A 319 -8.84 8.00 -25.02
CA ALA A 319 -7.68 7.48 -24.32
C ALA A 319 -7.83 7.69 -22.81
N MET A 320 -7.22 6.84 -22.00
CA MET A 320 -7.13 7.00 -20.54
C MET A 320 -5.74 7.48 -20.17
N ILE A 321 -5.67 8.43 -19.25
CA ILE A 321 -4.43 8.85 -18.60
C ILE A 321 -4.55 8.48 -17.11
N ASP A 322 -3.56 7.74 -16.57
CA ASP A 322 -3.31 7.64 -15.13
C ASP A 322 -2.33 8.74 -14.74
N VAL A 323 -2.77 9.62 -13.85
CA VAL A 323 -2.00 10.75 -13.37
C VAL A 323 -1.76 10.59 -11.88
N ARG A 324 -0.47 10.75 -11.47
CA ARG A 324 -0.05 10.72 -10.08
C ARG A 324 0.57 12.07 -9.74
N PHE A 325 -0.11 12.87 -8.90
CA PHE A 325 0.28 14.23 -8.59
C PHE A 325 0.75 14.40 -7.15
N LEU A 326 1.68 15.32 -6.94
CA LEU A 326 2.22 15.67 -5.63
C LEU A 326 1.21 16.48 -4.80
N PRO A 327 1.33 16.50 -3.46
CA PRO A 327 0.52 17.35 -2.60
C PRO A 327 0.48 18.81 -3.07
N GLY A 328 -0.72 19.36 -3.21
CA GLY A 328 -0.96 20.72 -3.69
C GLY A 328 -0.87 20.94 -5.20
N GLU A 329 -0.58 19.90 -6.01
CA GLU A 329 -0.32 20.05 -7.44
C GLU A 329 -1.51 19.74 -8.37
N ARG A 330 -2.63 19.27 -7.84
CA ARG A 330 -3.78 18.79 -8.63
C ARG A 330 -4.20 19.75 -9.75
N ASP A 331 -4.46 20.99 -9.40
CA ASP A 331 -5.00 21.97 -10.37
C ASP A 331 -3.95 22.41 -11.39
N ALA A 332 -2.68 22.52 -10.98
CA ALA A 332 -1.56 22.83 -11.87
C ALA A 332 -1.34 21.71 -12.89
N VAL A 333 -1.45 20.44 -12.46
CA VAL A 333 -1.34 19.25 -13.32
C VAL A 333 -2.49 19.21 -14.32
N LEU A 334 -3.73 19.44 -13.88
CA LEU A 334 -4.90 19.49 -14.77
C LEU A 334 -4.77 20.60 -15.82
N ALA A 335 -4.35 21.80 -15.40
CA ALA A 335 -4.14 22.91 -16.33
C ALA A 335 -3.07 22.58 -17.38
N HIS A 336 -1.96 21.98 -16.96
CA HIS A 336 -0.88 21.57 -17.86
C HIS A 336 -1.35 20.50 -18.86
N LEU A 337 -2.11 19.50 -18.41
CA LEU A 337 -2.65 18.47 -19.29
C LEU A 337 -3.66 19.03 -20.29
N HIS A 338 -4.50 19.99 -19.88
CA HIS A 338 -5.41 20.69 -20.80
C HIS A 338 -4.65 21.47 -21.88
N GLU A 339 -3.57 22.18 -21.51
CA GLU A 339 -2.71 22.88 -22.45
C GLU A 339 -2.09 21.92 -23.48
N LEU A 340 -1.53 20.81 -23.01
CA LEU A 340 -0.92 19.78 -23.86
C LEU A 340 -1.93 19.10 -24.79
N ALA A 341 -3.09 18.74 -24.26
CA ALA A 341 -4.14 18.08 -25.04
C ALA A 341 -4.72 18.98 -26.13
N GLY A 342 -4.85 20.27 -25.84
CA GLY A 342 -5.42 21.26 -26.77
C GLY A 342 -6.97 21.32 -26.71
N PRO A 343 -7.57 22.31 -27.41
CA PRO A 343 -8.99 22.64 -27.26
C PRO A 343 -9.96 21.61 -27.84
N ASP A 344 -9.49 20.72 -28.71
CA ASP A 344 -10.33 19.72 -29.39
C ASP A 344 -10.48 18.42 -28.56
N ILE A 345 -9.94 18.40 -27.33
CA ILE A 345 -10.00 17.25 -26.43
C ILE A 345 -10.86 17.58 -25.21
N GLU A 346 -11.89 16.78 -24.99
CA GLU A 346 -12.70 16.82 -23.77
C GLU A 346 -12.07 15.91 -22.71
N PHE A 347 -11.99 16.37 -21.45
CA PHE A 347 -11.58 15.58 -20.30
C PHE A 347 -12.80 15.17 -19.48
N GLU A 348 -12.87 13.89 -19.16
CA GLU A 348 -13.79 13.32 -18.19
C GLU A 348 -12.97 12.69 -17.06
N ILE A 349 -13.13 13.18 -15.83
CA ILE A 349 -12.42 12.64 -14.67
C ILE A 349 -13.23 11.45 -14.16
N GLU A 350 -12.62 10.25 -14.18
CA GLU A 350 -13.25 9.00 -13.71
C GLU A 350 -12.84 8.64 -12.28
N MET A 351 -11.65 9.10 -11.85
CA MET A 351 -11.17 8.96 -10.48
C MET A 351 -10.43 10.22 -10.06
N ASP A 352 -10.67 10.66 -8.83
CA ASP A 352 -10.05 11.85 -8.23
C ASP A 352 -9.78 11.59 -6.74
N LEU A 353 -8.57 11.08 -6.44
CA LEU A 353 -8.14 10.82 -5.08
C LEU A 353 -7.10 11.86 -4.66
N ILE A 354 -7.29 12.43 -3.49
CA ILE A 354 -6.43 13.48 -2.95
C ILE A 354 -4.98 13.01 -2.78
N ALA A 355 -4.03 13.93 -2.95
CA ALA A 355 -2.69 13.77 -2.41
C ALA A 355 -2.67 14.23 -0.95
N MET A 356 -1.88 13.57 -0.13
CA MET A 356 -1.75 13.94 1.28
C MET A 356 -0.28 13.98 1.72
N GLU A 357 0.00 14.78 2.74
CA GLU A 357 1.31 14.86 3.37
C GLU A 357 1.11 15.05 4.88
N SER A 358 1.68 14.16 5.68
CA SER A 358 1.63 14.16 7.14
C SER A 358 2.89 14.80 7.72
N PRO A 359 2.83 15.39 8.92
CA PRO A 359 4.02 15.91 9.59
C PRO A 359 5.11 14.84 9.74
N VAL A 360 6.36 15.19 9.46
CA VAL A 360 7.53 14.28 9.58
C VAL A 360 8.19 14.34 10.96
N ASP A 361 7.56 15.03 11.91
CA ASP A 361 7.93 15.17 13.31
C ASP A 361 6.69 15.05 14.21
N GLY A 362 6.90 15.09 15.52
CA GLY A 362 5.83 15.05 16.50
C GLY A 362 5.70 13.72 17.25
N PRO A 363 4.76 13.62 18.21
CA PRO A 363 4.74 12.54 19.20
C PRO A 363 4.68 11.13 18.61
N ILE A 364 3.92 10.92 17.52
CA ILE A 364 3.84 9.58 16.89
C ILE A 364 5.13 9.22 16.18
N VAL A 365 5.77 10.18 15.47
CA VAL A 365 7.04 9.95 14.79
C VAL A 365 8.16 9.70 15.81
N ASP A 366 8.15 10.43 16.94
CA ASP A 366 9.08 10.22 18.04
C ASP A 366 8.90 8.82 18.67
N ALA A 367 7.65 8.37 18.84
CA ALA A 367 7.35 7.04 19.37
C ALA A 367 7.82 5.94 18.41
N LEU A 368 7.61 6.09 17.09
CA LEU A 368 8.12 5.17 16.06
C LEU A 368 9.65 5.09 16.11
N ASN A 369 10.35 6.23 16.13
CA ASN A 369 11.81 6.28 16.27
C ASN A 369 12.29 5.59 17.55
N ALA A 370 11.60 5.83 18.67
CA ALA A 370 11.95 5.21 19.94
C ALA A 370 11.76 3.70 19.94
N SER A 371 10.68 3.19 19.35
CA SER A 371 10.41 1.75 19.22
C SER A 371 11.46 1.07 18.34
N ILE A 372 11.78 1.66 17.18
CA ILE A 372 12.88 1.16 16.33
C ILE A 372 14.20 1.19 17.09
N GLY A 373 14.53 2.30 17.78
CA GLY A 373 15.78 2.41 18.54
C GLY A 373 15.94 1.35 19.64
N ARG A 374 14.83 0.87 20.22
CA ARG A 374 14.84 -0.22 21.22
C ARG A 374 15.02 -1.61 20.61
N LEU A 375 14.36 -1.86 19.47
CA LEU A 375 14.25 -3.20 18.87
C LEU A 375 15.24 -3.47 17.74
N ASP A 376 15.76 -2.41 17.11
CA ASP A 376 16.81 -2.48 16.09
C ASP A 376 17.82 -1.32 16.29
N PRO A 377 18.68 -1.42 17.32
CA PRO A 377 19.61 -0.36 17.67
C PRO A 377 20.55 0.04 16.52
N GLY A 378 20.60 1.34 16.22
CA GLY A 378 21.39 1.89 15.12
C GLY A 378 20.66 2.02 13.79
N ALA A 379 19.42 1.53 13.68
CA ALA A 379 18.55 1.85 12.57
C ALA A 379 17.88 3.23 12.76
N GLU A 380 17.54 3.86 11.65
CA GLU A 380 16.86 5.18 11.62
C GLU A 380 15.50 5.07 10.91
N VAL A 381 14.56 5.94 11.29
CA VAL A 381 13.30 6.10 10.54
C VAL A 381 13.46 7.26 9.57
N VAL A 382 13.19 6.99 8.29
CA VAL A 382 13.39 7.94 7.18
C VAL A 382 12.04 8.21 6.52
N PRO A 383 11.51 9.44 6.58
CA PRO A 383 10.24 9.76 5.94
C PRO A 383 10.38 9.81 4.42
N HIS A 384 9.36 9.32 3.73
CA HIS A 384 9.24 9.39 2.28
C HIS A 384 7.77 9.53 1.85
N LEU A 385 7.55 9.81 0.56
CA LEU A 385 6.24 9.69 -0.06
C LEU A 385 6.11 8.34 -0.76
N VAL A 386 4.89 7.84 -0.88
CA VAL A 386 4.58 6.71 -1.76
C VAL A 386 3.90 7.19 -3.05
N PRO A 387 4.18 6.53 -4.19
CA PRO A 387 3.57 6.92 -5.48
C PRO A 387 2.11 6.50 -5.61
N GLY A 388 1.64 5.57 -4.76
CA GLY A 388 0.28 5.07 -4.68
C GLY A 388 -0.60 5.84 -3.70
N GLY A 389 -1.61 5.17 -3.20
CA GLY A 389 -2.49 5.65 -2.17
C GLY A 389 -2.95 4.49 -1.29
N THR A 390 -3.43 4.78 -0.10
CA THR A 390 -3.98 3.83 0.86
C THR A 390 -5.31 4.34 1.40
N ASP A 391 -5.92 3.58 2.28
CA ASP A 391 -7.13 3.99 3.04
C ASP A 391 -6.94 5.29 3.85
N ASN A 392 -5.69 5.71 4.11
CA ASN A 392 -5.40 7.01 4.73
C ASN A 392 -6.01 8.19 3.99
N LYS A 393 -6.20 8.11 2.66
CA LYS A 393 -6.86 9.17 1.87
C LYS A 393 -8.31 9.40 2.32
N GLY A 394 -9.04 8.32 2.56
CA GLY A 394 -10.41 8.39 3.11
C GLY A 394 -10.41 9.02 4.50
N LEU A 395 -9.56 8.52 5.40
CA LEU A 395 -9.46 8.95 6.81
C LEU A 395 -8.99 10.40 6.95
N SER A 396 -8.11 10.87 6.07
CA SER A 396 -7.63 12.26 6.09
C SER A 396 -8.74 13.28 5.85
N ARG A 397 -9.85 12.91 5.19
CA ARG A 397 -11.04 13.78 4.97
C ARG A 397 -11.75 14.19 6.27
N ILE A 398 -11.57 13.40 7.32
CA ILE A 398 -12.11 13.70 8.67
C ILE A 398 -11.02 14.16 9.64
N GLY A 399 -9.82 14.52 9.12
CA GLY A 399 -8.74 15.12 9.89
C GLY A 399 -7.81 14.14 10.62
N ILE A 400 -7.88 12.84 10.31
CA ILE A 400 -6.95 11.84 10.84
C ILE A 400 -5.64 11.93 10.07
N VAL A 401 -4.53 12.03 10.80
CA VAL A 401 -3.17 12.10 10.24
C VAL A 401 -2.63 10.67 10.07
N GLY A 402 -2.50 10.22 8.83
CA GLY A 402 -2.12 8.85 8.50
C GLY A 402 -0.64 8.69 8.15
N TYR A 403 -0.08 7.56 8.55
CA TYR A 403 1.28 7.13 8.19
C TYR A 403 1.27 5.69 7.72
N GLY A 404 2.12 5.39 6.73
CA GLY A 404 2.40 4.00 6.34
C GLY A 404 3.62 3.48 7.09
N PHE A 405 3.42 2.43 7.92
CA PHE A 405 4.52 1.86 8.71
C PHE A 405 4.30 0.38 9.03
N VAL A 406 4.72 -0.48 8.13
CA VAL A 406 4.82 -1.94 8.32
C VAL A 406 6.26 -2.26 8.72
N PRO A 407 6.60 -2.40 10.01
CA PRO A 407 7.99 -2.41 10.50
C PRO A 407 8.73 -3.71 10.18
N LEU A 408 9.03 -3.92 8.93
CA LEU A 408 9.66 -5.13 8.41
C LEU A 408 11.18 -4.98 8.34
N ARG A 409 11.90 -5.83 9.09
CA ARG A 409 13.35 -5.98 8.97
C ARG A 409 13.67 -6.98 7.87
N LEU A 410 13.95 -6.48 6.68
CA LEU A 410 14.11 -7.28 5.48
C LEU A 410 15.57 -7.64 5.17
N PRO A 411 15.83 -8.79 4.52
CA PRO A 411 17.11 -9.06 3.88
C PRO A 411 17.42 -8.03 2.81
N ILE A 412 18.71 -7.66 2.70
CA ILE A 412 19.17 -6.61 1.77
C ILE A 412 18.98 -7.00 0.29
N ASP A 413 18.93 -8.28 -0.01
CA ASP A 413 18.78 -8.87 -1.35
C ASP A 413 17.33 -9.18 -1.73
N LEU A 414 16.37 -8.92 -0.84
CA LEU A 414 14.96 -9.09 -1.14
C LEU A 414 14.44 -7.87 -1.92
N GLU A 415 14.05 -8.08 -3.17
CA GLU A 415 13.44 -7.05 -4.03
C GLU A 415 12.00 -6.73 -3.57
N TYR A 416 11.86 -6.29 -2.32
CA TYR A 416 10.56 -6.10 -1.67
C TYR A 416 9.58 -5.21 -2.46
N PRO A 417 9.99 -4.04 -3.03
CA PRO A 417 9.09 -3.22 -3.82
C PRO A 417 8.52 -3.91 -5.07
N ALA A 418 9.21 -4.93 -5.61
CA ALA A 418 8.75 -5.68 -6.76
C ALA A 418 7.72 -6.78 -6.40
N LEU A 419 7.52 -7.04 -5.12
CA LEU A 419 6.55 -8.04 -4.64
C LEU A 419 5.12 -7.49 -4.60
N PHE A 420 4.95 -6.16 -4.44
CA PHE A 420 3.62 -5.53 -4.49
C PHE A 420 2.96 -5.79 -5.84
N HIS A 421 1.78 -6.40 -5.83
CA HIS A 421 1.05 -6.85 -7.02
C HIS A 421 1.84 -7.81 -7.92
N GLY A 422 3.01 -8.26 -7.46
CA GLY A 422 3.91 -9.15 -8.20
C GLY A 422 3.48 -10.62 -8.18
N VAL A 423 4.26 -11.44 -8.89
CA VAL A 423 4.20 -12.90 -8.84
C VAL A 423 5.13 -13.39 -7.72
N ASP A 424 4.78 -14.52 -7.09
CA ASP A 424 5.60 -15.10 -6.02
C ASP A 424 5.82 -14.16 -4.82
N GLU A 425 4.78 -13.42 -4.46
CA GLU A 425 4.73 -12.56 -3.29
C GLU A 425 5.02 -13.36 -2.03
N ARG A 426 5.92 -12.85 -1.20
CA ARG A 426 6.42 -13.59 -0.02
C ARG A 426 7.06 -12.67 0.99
N ILE A 427 7.04 -13.09 2.26
CA ILE A 427 7.61 -12.35 3.39
C ILE A 427 8.44 -13.26 4.29
N PRO A 428 9.61 -12.82 4.83
CA PRO A 428 10.36 -13.58 5.81
C PRO A 428 9.59 -13.73 7.12
N LEU A 429 9.61 -14.93 7.70
CA LEU A 429 8.91 -15.22 8.96
C LEU A 429 9.46 -14.40 10.14
N ASP A 430 10.77 -14.15 10.16
CA ASP A 430 11.42 -13.33 11.17
C ASP A 430 11.11 -11.84 11.01
N ALA A 431 10.82 -11.37 9.79
CA ALA A 431 10.34 -10.02 9.56
C ALA A 431 8.93 -9.80 10.16
N LEU A 432 8.02 -10.78 10.01
CA LEU A 432 6.70 -10.75 10.64
C LEU A 432 6.80 -10.69 12.18
N THR A 433 7.63 -11.54 12.77
CA THR A 433 7.80 -11.57 14.23
C THR A 433 8.48 -10.31 14.76
N HIS A 434 9.45 -9.77 14.04
CA HIS A 434 10.07 -8.49 14.36
C HIS A 434 9.05 -7.33 14.26
N GLY A 435 8.27 -7.30 13.18
CA GLY A 435 7.24 -6.28 12.96
C GLY A 435 6.17 -6.28 14.03
N GLN A 436 5.67 -7.47 14.43
CA GLN A 436 4.78 -7.61 15.57
C GLN A 436 5.41 -7.03 16.85
N ALA A 437 6.67 -7.34 17.15
CA ALA A 437 7.34 -6.82 18.34
C ALA A 437 7.44 -5.29 18.33
N VAL A 438 7.72 -4.68 17.17
CA VAL A 438 7.77 -3.21 17.02
C VAL A 438 6.39 -2.59 17.22
N LEU A 439 5.33 -3.14 16.63
CA LEU A 439 3.96 -2.65 16.84
C LEU A 439 3.51 -2.81 18.29
N THR A 440 3.80 -3.95 18.92
CA THR A 440 3.50 -4.18 20.33
C THR A 440 4.19 -3.13 21.21
N ASP A 441 5.46 -2.85 20.96
CA ASP A 441 6.21 -1.83 21.70
C ASP A 441 5.65 -0.42 21.46
N LEU A 442 5.27 -0.09 20.23
CA LEU A 442 4.61 1.17 19.90
C LEU A 442 3.29 1.34 20.64
N ILE A 443 2.39 0.34 20.59
CA ILE A 443 1.09 0.38 21.28
C ILE A 443 1.29 0.56 22.80
N ARG A 444 2.33 -0.05 23.35
CA ARG A 444 2.66 0.01 24.79
C ARG A 444 3.19 1.38 25.21
N THR A 445 3.90 2.08 24.33
CA THR A 445 4.69 3.27 24.71
C THR A 445 4.16 4.59 24.14
N TYR A 446 3.30 4.58 23.15
CA TYR A 446 2.63 5.76 22.58
C TYR A 446 1.31 6.02 23.25
#